data_e306a3276f4c8c59c4d6e26383596926
#
_entry.id   e306a3276f4c8c59c4d6e26383596926
#
_cell.length_a   1.000
_cell.length_b   1.000
_cell.length_c   1.000
_cell.angle_alpha   90.00
_cell.angle_beta   90.00
_cell.angle_gamma   90.00
#
_symmetry.space_group_name_H-M   'P 1'
#
loop_
_entity.id
_entity.type
_entity.pdbx_description
1 polymer ?
#
loop_
_entity_poly.entity_id
_entity_poly.type
_entity_poly.pdbx_seq_one_letter_code
_entity_poly.pdbx_strand_id
1 'polypeptide(L)'
;MKKIYIDPGHSKNDPGAVKYAVERDLNEKVAKFMNEHLLATYVCETKVCSITTSSLTTIANEANKWGADLFVSIHFNAGGGDGWEGLVYSSSNQALGRVFEKYVVAIG
;
A
#
# COMPACT_ATOMS: atom_id res chain seq x y z
N MET A 1 -2.91 19.51 -6.82
CA MET A 1 -1.88 18.54 -6.39
C MET A 1 -2.56 17.25 -5.98
N LYS A 2 -2.11 16.13 -6.50
CA LYS A 2 -2.66 14.82 -6.16
C LYS A 2 -2.29 14.41 -4.75
N LYS A 3 -3.24 13.78 -4.04
CA LYS A 3 -3.07 13.28 -2.68
C LYS A 3 -3.04 11.76 -2.69
N ILE A 4 -1.94 11.19 -2.24
CA ILE A 4 -1.72 9.74 -2.23
C ILE A 4 -1.66 9.27 -0.78
N TYR A 5 -2.61 8.41 -0.41
CA TYR A 5 -2.65 7.78 0.89
C TYR A 5 -2.01 6.39 0.82
N ILE A 6 -0.99 6.17 1.64
CA ILE A 6 -0.22 4.94 1.66
C ILE A 6 -0.55 4.18 2.95
N ASP A 7 -1.07 2.98 2.80
CA ASP A 7 -1.44 2.11 3.90
C ASP A 7 -0.50 0.90 3.96
N PRO A 8 0.51 0.92 4.85
CA PRO A 8 1.25 -0.30 5.16
C PRO A 8 0.30 -1.25 5.90
N GLY A 9 -0.02 -2.39 5.28
CA GLY A 9 -0.98 -3.34 5.83
C GLY A 9 -0.58 -3.86 7.20
N HIS A 10 -1.59 -4.21 7.99
CA HIS A 10 -1.49 -4.69 9.36
C HIS A 10 -0.98 -3.63 10.35
N SER A 11 -1.12 -3.92 11.64
CA SER A 11 -0.74 -3.01 12.73
C SER A 11 0.18 -3.71 13.72
N LYS A 12 0.58 -3.00 14.76
CA LYS A 12 1.35 -3.60 15.86
C LYS A 12 0.64 -4.81 16.49
N ASN A 13 -0.69 -4.76 16.55
CA ASN A 13 -1.51 -5.81 17.15
C ASN A 13 -1.93 -6.88 16.15
N ASP A 14 -1.61 -6.68 14.87
CA ASP A 14 -1.90 -7.60 13.78
C ASP A 14 -0.67 -7.68 12.87
N PRO A 15 0.26 -8.59 13.15
CA PRO A 15 1.50 -8.68 12.38
C PRO A 15 1.32 -9.22 10.96
N GLY A 16 0.15 -9.79 10.64
CA GLY A 16 -0.09 -10.43 9.34
C GLY A 16 0.67 -11.74 9.21
N ALA A 17 1.16 -12.03 8.03
CA ALA A 17 1.93 -13.24 7.76
C ALA A 17 3.29 -13.21 8.47
N VAL A 18 3.60 -14.30 9.18
CA VAL A 18 4.84 -14.43 9.96
C VAL A 18 5.46 -15.79 9.65
N LYS A 19 6.25 -15.88 8.59
CA LYS A 19 6.95 -17.12 8.25
C LYS A 19 8.46 -16.91 8.18
N TYR A 20 8.90 -16.01 7.30
CA TYR A 20 10.32 -15.68 7.13
C TYR A 20 10.62 -14.28 7.64
N ALA A 21 9.61 -13.42 7.66
CA ALA A 21 9.67 -12.08 8.18
C ALA A 21 8.26 -11.67 8.65
N VAL A 22 8.18 -10.65 9.48
CA VAL A 22 6.90 -10.09 9.91
C VAL A 22 6.36 -9.22 8.79
N GLU A 23 5.20 -9.54 8.24
CA GLU A 23 4.60 -8.82 7.13
C GLU A 23 4.46 -7.32 7.42
N ARG A 24 3.99 -6.98 8.62
CA ARG A 24 3.86 -5.59 9.06
C ARG A 24 5.16 -4.80 8.87
N ASP A 25 6.31 -5.36 9.25
CA ASP A 25 7.60 -4.68 9.17
C ASP A 25 8.04 -4.48 7.72
N LEU A 26 7.77 -5.44 6.85
CA LEU A 26 8.04 -5.34 5.42
C LEU A 26 7.14 -4.27 4.78
N ASN A 27 5.86 -4.27 5.13
CA ASN A 27 4.91 -3.28 4.62
C ASN A 27 5.32 -1.86 5.00
N GLU A 28 5.78 -1.66 6.23
CA GLU A 28 6.26 -0.36 6.70
C GLU A 28 7.51 0.11 5.94
N LYS A 29 8.45 -0.78 5.67
CA LYS A 29 9.65 -0.46 4.89
C LYS A 29 9.31 -0.05 3.46
N VAL A 30 8.45 -0.79 2.79
CA VAL A 30 8.03 -0.48 1.42
C VAL A 30 7.28 0.85 1.38
N ALA A 31 6.38 1.07 2.34
CA ALA A 31 5.64 2.32 2.43
C ALA A 31 6.57 3.52 2.62
N LYS A 32 7.59 3.38 3.45
CA LYS A 32 8.58 4.43 3.68
C LYS A 32 9.37 4.76 2.41
N PHE A 33 9.86 3.75 1.71
CA PHE A 33 10.59 3.96 0.45
C PHE A 33 9.70 4.58 -0.62
N MET A 34 8.46 4.11 -0.74
CA MET A 34 7.48 4.67 -1.67
C MET A 34 7.22 6.15 -1.37
N ASN A 35 7.01 6.48 -0.11
CA ASN A 35 6.77 7.85 0.33
C ASN A 35 7.95 8.76 0.00
N GLU A 36 9.15 8.36 0.35
CA GLU A 36 10.37 9.12 0.08
C GLU A 36 10.57 9.35 -1.43
N HIS A 37 10.36 8.30 -2.23
CA HIS A 37 10.50 8.39 -3.68
C HIS A 37 9.47 9.33 -4.30
N LEU A 38 8.21 9.23 -3.90
CA LEU A 38 7.14 10.08 -4.42
C LEU A 38 7.40 11.56 -4.13
N LEU A 39 7.80 11.87 -2.89
CA LEU A 39 8.07 13.25 -2.51
C LEU A 39 9.33 13.81 -3.17
N ALA A 40 10.32 12.98 -3.46
CA ALA A 40 11.55 13.40 -4.13
C ALA A 40 11.38 13.59 -5.64
N THR A 41 10.44 12.87 -6.27
CA THR A 41 10.33 12.76 -7.73
C THR A 41 9.15 13.52 -8.32
N TYR A 42 8.03 13.60 -7.60
CA TYR A 42 6.78 14.14 -8.10
C TYR A 42 6.24 15.28 -7.24
N VAL A 43 5.43 16.14 -7.86
CA VAL A 43 4.70 17.18 -7.15
C VAL A 43 3.39 16.59 -6.67
N CYS A 44 3.38 16.08 -5.43
CA CYS A 44 2.22 15.45 -4.82
C CYS A 44 2.25 15.60 -3.29
N GLU A 45 1.11 15.35 -2.67
CA GLU A 45 1.00 15.21 -1.22
C GLU A 45 0.88 13.74 -0.88
N THR A 46 1.53 13.32 0.18
CA THR A 46 1.45 11.93 0.65
C THR A 46 1.05 11.91 2.12
N LYS A 47 0.34 10.85 2.50
CA LYS A 47 0.06 10.55 3.90
C LYS A 47 0.23 9.06 4.11
N VAL A 48 1.13 8.70 5.01
CA VAL A 48 1.33 7.31 5.42
C VAL A 48 0.44 7.04 6.62
N CYS A 49 -0.34 5.98 6.56
CA CYS A 49 -1.24 5.60 7.66
C CYS A 49 -0.44 5.34 8.94
N SER A 50 -0.81 6.04 10.00
CA SER A 50 -0.23 5.86 11.33
C SER A 50 -1.21 5.22 12.32
N ILE A 51 -2.38 4.80 11.84
CA ILE A 51 -3.41 4.18 12.68
C ILE A 51 -2.92 2.82 13.14
N THR A 52 -3.04 2.56 14.44
CA THR A 52 -2.58 1.30 15.05
C THR A 52 -3.62 0.17 14.96
N THR A 53 -4.69 0.38 14.26
CA THR A 53 -5.75 -0.61 14.05
C THR A 53 -5.67 -1.24 12.67
N SER A 54 -6.06 -2.49 12.55
CA SER A 54 -6.26 -3.17 11.27
C SER A 54 -7.68 -3.03 10.74
N SER A 55 -8.51 -2.17 11.33
CA SER A 55 -9.86 -1.90 10.84
C SER A 55 -9.81 -1.19 9.49
N LEU A 56 -10.19 -1.89 8.43
CA LEU A 56 -10.21 -1.34 7.08
C LEU A 56 -11.16 -0.15 6.96
N THR A 57 -12.29 -0.21 7.66
CA THR A 57 -13.27 0.88 7.66
C THR A 57 -12.67 2.16 8.25
N THR A 58 -11.96 2.06 9.37
CA THR A 58 -11.33 3.20 10.01
C THR A 58 -10.27 3.83 9.12
N ILE A 59 -9.43 3.01 8.48
CA ILE A 59 -8.37 3.48 7.58
C ILE A 59 -8.97 4.13 6.33
N ALA A 60 -9.98 3.51 5.73
CA ALA A 60 -10.66 4.06 4.56
C ALA A 60 -11.32 5.40 4.87
N ASN A 61 -11.95 5.53 6.04
CA ASN A 61 -12.58 6.78 6.47
C ASN A 61 -11.54 7.89 6.67
N GLU A 62 -10.37 7.58 7.21
CA GLU A 62 -9.29 8.55 7.33
C GLU A 62 -8.82 9.04 5.96
N ALA A 63 -8.59 8.12 5.03
CA ALA A 63 -8.17 8.45 3.68
C ALA A 63 -9.20 9.33 2.96
N ASN A 64 -10.48 8.98 3.07
CA ASN A 64 -11.58 9.75 2.48
C ASN A 64 -11.70 11.14 3.10
N LYS A 65 -11.59 11.23 4.42
CA LYS A 65 -11.66 12.51 5.13
C LYS A 65 -10.49 13.42 4.76
N TRP A 66 -9.33 12.86 4.55
CA TRP A 66 -8.16 13.60 4.10
C TRP A 66 -8.27 14.06 2.64
N GLY A 67 -9.14 13.41 1.85
CA GLY A 67 -9.35 13.74 0.45
C GLY A 67 -8.37 13.06 -0.49
N ALA A 68 -8.00 11.82 -0.20
CA ALA A 68 -7.10 11.05 -1.04
C ALA A 68 -7.64 10.90 -2.47
N ASP A 69 -6.79 11.14 -3.45
CA ASP A 69 -7.06 10.82 -4.86
C ASP A 69 -6.71 9.36 -5.17
N LEU A 70 -5.72 8.83 -4.46
CA LEU A 70 -5.27 7.45 -4.61
C LEU A 70 -5.02 6.85 -3.23
N PHE A 71 -5.51 5.64 -3.02
CA PHE A 71 -5.26 4.82 -1.84
C PHE A 71 -4.47 3.59 -2.26
N VAL A 72 -3.30 3.40 -1.67
CA VAL A 72 -2.43 2.24 -1.95
C VAL A 72 -2.20 1.48 -0.66
N SER A 73 -2.66 0.24 -0.61
CA SER A 73 -2.40 -0.67 0.52
C SER A 73 -1.33 -1.68 0.13
N ILE A 74 -0.38 -1.88 1.01
CA ILE A 74 0.80 -2.72 0.76
C ILE A 74 0.74 -3.93 1.69
N HIS A 75 0.81 -5.12 1.09
CA HIS A 75 0.79 -6.39 1.79
C HIS A 75 1.82 -7.36 1.23
N PHE A 76 2.29 -8.27 2.06
CA PHE A 76 3.03 -9.46 1.68
C PHE A 76 2.26 -10.67 2.19
N ASN A 77 1.89 -11.58 1.31
CA ASN A 77 1.05 -12.72 1.66
C ASN A 77 1.89 -13.93 2.06
N ALA A 78 1.44 -14.68 3.08
CA ALA A 78 1.91 -16.01 3.35
C ALA A 78 1.15 -17.00 2.49
N GLY A 79 1.83 -17.96 1.91
CA GLY A 79 1.18 -18.99 1.11
C GLY A 79 2.12 -19.57 0.06
N GLY A 80 1.62 -20.50 -0.73
CA GLY A 80 2.39 -21.13 -1.80
C GLY A 80 2.53 -20.29 -3.05
N GLY A 81 1.94 -19.11 -3.08
CA GLY A 81 2.03 -18.20 -4.21
C GLY A 81 3.35 -17.46 -4.27
N ASP A 82 3.82 -17.18 -5.46
CA ASP A 82 5.03 -16.45 -5.74
C ASP A 82 4.72 -15.35 -6.76
N GLY A 83 5.33 -14.18 -6.58
CA GLY A 83 5.15 -13.06 -7.48
C GLY A 83 4.19 -11.99 -6.98
N TRP A 84 3.79 -11.13 -7.89
CA TRP A 84 3.00 -9.94 -7.60
C TRP A 84 1.50 -10.19 -7.80
N GLU A 85 0.69 -9.63 -6.91
CA GLU A 85 -0.75 -9.65 -7.03
C GLU A 85 -1.30 -8.26 -6.78
N GLY A 86 -2.02 -7.69 -7.74
CA GLY A 86 -2.67 -6.40 -7.61
C GLY A 86 -4.19 -6.57 -7.54
N LEU A 87 -4.80 -6.00 -6.50
CA LEU A 87 -6.24 -6.01 -6.32
C LEU A 87 -6.78 -4.60 -6.50
N VAL A 88 -7.81 -4.45 -7.34
CA VAL A 88 -8.49 -3.18 -7.58
C VAL A 88 -9.98 -3.33 -7.30
N TYR A 89 -10.59 -2.25 -6.80
CA TYR A 89 -11.99 -2.27 -6.41
C TYR A 89 -12.94 -2.37 -7.62
N SER A 90 -12.61 -1.70 -8.70
CA SER A 90 -13.50 -1.64 -9.88
C SER A 90 -12.73 -1.77 -11.19
N SER A 91 -13.44 -2.07 -12.27
CA SER A 91 -12.84 -2.15 -13.60
C SER A 91 -12.20 -0.83 -14.05
N SER A 92 -12.70 0.30 -13.57
CA SER A 92 -12.12 1.61 -13.87
C SER A 92 -10.69 1.78 -13.33
N ASN A 93 -10.31 1.00 -12.31
CA ASN A 93 -8.99 1.04 -11.71
C ASN A 93 -8.01 0.00 -12.28
N GLN A 94 -8.44 -0.84 -13.21
CA GLN A 94 -7.60 -1.88 -13.80
C GLN A 94 -6.38 -1.31 -14.53
N ALA A 95 -6.54 -0.19 -15.21
CA ALA A 95 -5.45 0.46 -15.92
C ALA A 95 -4.29 0.82 -14.98
N LEU A 96 -4.62 1.34 -13.80
CA LEU A 96 -3.63 1.67 -12.78
C LEU A 96 -2.94 0.39 -12.25
N GLY A 97 -3.72 -0.65 -11.98
CA GLY A 97 -3.19 -1.94 -11.54
C GLY A 97 -2.20 -2.53 -12.55
N ARG A 98 -2.51 -2.44 -13.84
CA ARG A 98 -1.63 -2.92 -14.91
C ARG A 98 -0.33 -2.12 -15.02
N VAL A 99 -0.35 -0.82 -14.72
CA VAL A 99 0.87 0.00 -14.67
C VAL A 99 1.79 -0.48 -13.55
N PHE A 100 1.26 -0.72 -12.37
CA PHE A 100 2.04 -1.30 -11.27
C PHE A 100 2.61 -2.67 -11.64
N GLU A 101 1.80 -3.55 -12.21
CA GLU A 101 2.23 -4.88 -12.65
C GLU A 101 3.41 -4.80 -13.61
N LYS A 102 3.32 -3.93 -14.60
CA LYS A 102 4.37 -3.75 -15.61
C LYS A 102 5.74 -3.48 -14.98
N TYR A 103 5.79 -2.59 -14.01
CA TYR A 103 7.07 -2.21 -13.39
C TYR A 103 7.54 -3.21 -12.35
N VAL A 104 6.65 -3.80 -11.57
CA VAL A 104 7.02 -4.80 -10.55
C VAL A 104 7.51 -6.09 -11.19
N VAL A 105 6.80 -6.59 -12.20
CA VAL A 105 7.19 -7.83 -12.91
C VAL A 105 8.50 -7.65 -13.66
N ALA A 106 8.78 -6.45 -14.19
CA ALA A 106 10.02 -6.18 -14.92
C ALA A 106 11.28 -6.30 -14.07
N ILE A 107 11.18 -6.10 -12.75
CA ILE A 107 12.32 -6.15 -11.82
C ILE A 107 12.37 -7.43 -11.00
N GLY A 108 11.33 -8.20 -11.01
CA GLY A 108 11.19 -9.34 -10.13
C GLY A 108 10.90 -10.62 -10.72
#